data_78755b6366d1578a08acbcebde2b6c43
#
_entry.id   78755b6366d1578a08acbcebde2b6c43
#
_cell.length_a   1.000
_cell.length_b   1.000
_cell.length_c   1.000
_cell.angle_alpha   90.00
_cell.angle_beta   90.00
_cell.angle_gamma   90.00
#
_symmetry.space_group_name_H-M   'P 1'
#
loop_
_entity.id
_entity.type
_entity.pdbx_description
1 polymer ?
#
loop_
_entity_poly.entity_id
_entity_poly.type
_entity_poly.pdbx_seq_one_letter_code
_entity_poly.pdbx_strand_id
1 'polypeptide(L)'
;MNFRDTLAEDRRLSILLVLQQTPGYSTNAFLLRDAVDQIYGHSASIDQIRTDIAWLAEQGLASHRQAGDVTLATLTSRGADVATGRATVPGVKRPQPAP
;
A
#
# COMPACT_ATOMS: atom_id res chain seq x y z
N MET A 1 -6.54 15.84 12.82
CA MET A 1 -6.47 14.50 12.23
C MET A 1 -7.21 13.51 13.13
N ASN A 2 -8.07 12.69 12.59
CA ASN A 2 -8.84 11.72 13.39
C ASN A 2 -8.23 10.31 13.24
N PHE A 3 -8.72 9.37 14.04
CA PHE A 3 -8.20 8.00 14.05
C PHE A 3 -8.42 7.28 12.70
N ARG A 4 -9.52 7.60 12.00
CA ARG A 4 -9.80 7.03 10.67
C ARG A 4 -8.71 7.42 9.66
N ASP A 5 -8.29 8.68 9.68
CA ASP A 5 -7.21 9.15 8.79
C ASP A 5 -5.90 8.48 9.15
N THR A 6 -5.61 8.34 10.42
CA THR A 6 -4.41 7.64 10.91
C THR A 6 -4.38 6.19 10.42
N LEU A 7 -5.51 5.49 10.52
CA LEU A 7 -5.61 4.11 10.03
C LEU A 7 -5.39 4.03 8.52
N ALA A 8 -5.98 4.95 7.76
CA ALA A 8 -5.83 4.97 6.31
C ALA A 8 -4.39 5.21 5.89
N GLU A 9 -3.71 6.16 6.54
CA GLU A 9 -2.31 6.47 6.27
C GLU A 9 -1.39 5.30 6.57
N ASP A 10 -1.63 4.61 7.68
CA ASP A 10 -0.86 3.43 8.06
C ASP A 10 -1.13 2.26 7.12
N ARG A 11 -2.37 2.05 6.72
CA ARG A 11 -2.72 0.98 5.79
C ARG A 11 -2.08 1.21 4.42
N ARG A 12 -2.04 2.45 3.94
CA ARG A 12 -1.39 2.79 2.67
C ARG A 12 0.12 2.51 2.74
N LEU A 13 0.77 2.87 3.83
CA LEU A 13 2.17 2.51 4.05
C LEU A 13 2.34 0.99 4.05
N SER A 14 1.46 0.26 4.71
CA SER A 14 1.52 -1.20 4.78
C SER A 14 1.45 -1.83 3.39
N ILE A 15 0.60 -1.32 2.52
CA ILE A 15 0.52 -1.80 1.13
C ILE A 15 1.86 -1.59 0.41
N LEU A 16 2.46 -0.40 0.54
CA LEU A 16 3.76 -0.13 -0.08
C LEU A 16 4.85 -1.06 0.47
N LEU A 17 4.84 -1.31 1.78
CA LEU A 17 5.81 -2.21 2.41
C LEU A 17 5.65 -3.66 1.94
N VAL A 18 4.43 -4.13 1.76
CA VAL A 18 4.19 -5.47 1.20
C VAL A 18 4.72 -5.55 -0.22
N LEU A 19 4.43 -4.56 -1.06
CA LEU A 19 4.92 -4.54 -2.44
C LEU A 19 6.44 -4.48 -2.49
N GLN A 20 7.07 -3.75 -1.58
CA GLN A 20 8.52 -3.65 -1.48
C GLN A 20 9.16 -5.02 -1.23
N GLN A 21 8.49 -5.89 -0.48
CA GLN A 21 8.98 -7.22 -0.12
C GLN A 21 8.55 -8.31 -1.10
N THR A 22 7.67 -7.98 -2.04
CA THR A 22 7.13 -8.97 -2.98
C THR A 22 8.09 -9.13 -4.16
N PRO A 23 8.41 -10.38 -4.56
CA PRO A 23 9.20 -10.60 -5.77
C PRO A 23 8.56 -9.91 -6.98
N GLY A 24 9.36 -9.16 -7.73
CA GLY A 24 8.87 -8.38 -8.87
C GLY A 24 8.06 -7.15 -8.47
N TYR A 25 7.95 -6.84 -7.18
CA TYR A 25 7.27 -5.64 -6.65
C TYR A 25 5.81 -5.54 -7.07
N SER A 26 5.16 -6.67 -7.35
CA SER A 26 3.82 -6.69 -7.92
C SER A 26 3.01 -7.86 -7.37
N THR A 27 1.75 -7.61 -7.02
CA THR A 27 0.84 -8.67 -6.62
C THR A 27 -0.61 -8.20 -6.78
N ASN A 28 -1.57 -9.10 -6.50
CA ASN A 28 -2.98 -8.77 -6.65
C ASN A 28 -3.60 -8.26 -5.35
N ALA A 29 -4.76 -7.62 -5.48
CA ALA A 29 -5.43 -6.99 -4.35
C ALA A 29 -5.83 -7.98 -3.25
N PHE A 30 -6.14 -9.22 -3.59
CA PHE A 30 -6.53 -10.23 -2.60
C PHE A 30 -5.34 -10.62 -1.73
N LEU A 31 -4.18 -10.83 -2.34
CA LEU A 31 -2.96 -11.12 -1.59
C LEU A 31 -2.50 -9.93 -0.76
N LEU A 32 -2.66 -8.71 -1.29
CA LEU A 32 -2.39 -7.50 -0.51
C LEU A 32 -3.29 -7.42 0.71
N ARG A 33 -4.59 -7.67 0.55
CA ARG A 33 -5.52 -7.69 1.69
C ARG A 33 -5.06 -8.66 2.76
N ASP A 34 -4.73 -9.89 2.37
CA ASP A 34 -4.30 -10.91 3.31
C ASP A 34 -2.99 -10.54 4.00
N ALA A 35 -2.04 -10.01 3.26
CA ALA A 35 -0.73 -9.64 3.80
C ALA A 35 -0.83 -8.46 4.78
N VAL A 36 -1.59 -7.42 4.45
CA VAL A 36 -1.73 -6.27 5.36
C VAL A 36 -2.47 -6.66 6.63
N ASP A 37 -3.38 -7.65 6.57
CA ASP A 37 -4.02 -8.18 7.75
C ASP A 37 -3.02 -8.96 8.61
N GLN A 38 -2.35 -9.95 8.02
CA GLN A 38 -1.48 -10.86 8.76
C GLN A 38 -0.21 -10.21 9.27
N ILE A 39 0.39 -9.32 8.50
CA ILE A 39 1.69 -8.73 8.84
C ILE A 39 1.53 -7.41 9.59
N TYR A 40 0.57 -6.59 9.19
CA TYR A 40 0.44 -5.22 9.70
C TYR A 40 -0.84 -4.98 10.51
N GLY A 41 -1.68 -6.00 10.66
CA GLY A 41 -2.85 -5.93 11.53
C GLY A 41 -4.02 -5.12 10.99
N HIS A 42 -4.09 -4.86 9.68
CA HIS A 42 -5.20 -4.13 9.08
C HIS A 42 -6.26 -5.08 8.55
N SER A 43 -7.41 -5.12 9.22
CA SER A 43 -8.56 -5.89 8.76
C SER A 43 -9.36 -5.03 7.78
N ALA A 44 -8.93 -5.02 6.53
CA ALA A 44 -9.55 -4.20 5.48
C ALA A 44 -10.35 -5.05 4.52
N SER A 45 -11.44 -4.49 3.98
CA SER A 45 -12.20 -5.13 2.91
C SER A 45 -11.42 -5.07 1.60
N ILE A 46 -11.78 -5.93 0.66
CA ILE A 46 -11.19 -5.87 -0.67
C ILE A 46 -11.48 -4.52 -1.35
N ASP A 47 -12.63 -3.94 -1.10
CA ASP A 47 -12.98 -2.63 -1.65
C ASP A 47 -12.08 -1.53 -1.09
N GLN A 48 -11.76 -1.58 0.20
CA GLN A 48 -10.83 -0.62 0.81
C GLN A 48 -9.43 -0.75 0.22
N ILE A 49 -8.96 -1.98 0.01
CA ILE A 49 -7.65 -2.23 -0.61
C ILE A 49 -7.62 -1.71 -2.05
N ARG A 50 -8.68 -1.95 -2.83
CA ARG A 50 -8.77 -1.44 -4.20
C ARG A 50 -8.79 0.08 -4.25
N THR A 51 -9.51 0.71 -3.32
CA THR A 51 -9.54 2.17 -3.19
C THR A 51 -8.16 2.71 -2.84
N ASP A 52 -7.45 2.07 -1.92
CA ASP A 52 -6.10 2.47 -1.55
C ASP A 52 -5.12 2.31 -2.71
N ILE A 53 -5.22 1.23 -3.48
CA ILE A 53 -4.40 1.02 -4.66
C ILE A 53 -4.62 2.15 -5.67
N ALA A 54 -5.88 2.50 -5.93
CA ALA A 54 -6.21 3.59 -6.85
C ALA A 54 -5.65 4.92 -6.36
N TRP A 55 -5.76 5.20 -5.06
CA TRP A 55 -5.21 6.42 -4.47
C TRP A 55 -3.68 6.46 -4.61
N LEU A 56 -3.02 5.34 -4.30
CA LEU A 56 -1.56 5.25 -4.44
C LEU A 56 -1.12 5.45 -5.89
N ALA A 57 -1.91 4.93 -6.84
CA ALA A 57 -1.63 5.13 -8.27
C ALA A 57 -1.77 6.59 -8.67
N GLU A 58 -2.78 7.29 -8.17
CA GLU A 58 -2.94 8.73 -8.41
C GLU A 58 -1.75 9.53 -7.89
N GLN A 59 -1.16 9.10 -6.77
CA GLN A 59 0.02 9.75 -6.20
C GLN A 59 1.32 9.34 -6.89
N GLY A 60 1.28 8.43 -7.84
CA GLY A 60 2.47 7.93 -8.53
C GLY A 60 3.31 6.97 -7.69
N LEU A 61 2.76 6.42 -6.60
CA LEU A 61 3.49 5.52 -5.69
C LEU A 61 3.35 4.06 -6.10
N ALA A 62 2.34 3.74 -6.88
CA ALA A 62 2.09 2.43 -7.46
C ALA A 62 1.51 2.62 -8.85
N SER A 63 1.53 1.57 -9.65
CA SER A 63 0.70 1.47 -10.85
C SER A 63 -0.27 0.32 -10.65
N HIS A 64 -1.38 0.34 -11.37
CA HIS A 64 -2.36 -0.74 -11.26
C HIS A 64 -2.98 -1.04 -12.61
N ARG A 65 -3.44 -2.26 -12.77
CA ARG A 65 -4.20 -2.68 -13.95
C ARG A 65 -5.17 -3.78 -13.57
N GLN A 66 -6.23 -3.92 -14.35
CA GLN A 66 -7.17 -5.01 -14.21
C GLN A 66 -6.75 -6.16 -15.13
N ALA A 67 -6.78 -7.39 -14.57
CA ALA A 67 -6.61 -8.63 -15.32
C ALA A 67 -7.86 -9.47 -15.02
N GLY A 68 -8.88 -9.35 -15.85
CA GLY A 68 -10.21 -9.92 -15.57
C GLY A 68 -10.82 -9.21 -14.36
N ASP A 69 -11.19 -9.97 -13.34
CA ASP A 69 -11.77 -9.44 -12.10
C ASP A 69 -10.69 -9.11 -11.05
N VAL A 70 -9.42 -9.25 -11.40
CA VAL A 70 -8.31 -9.10 -10.46
C VAL A 70 -7.60 -7.78 -10.69
N THR A 71 -7.44 -6.99 -9.63
CA THR A 71 -6.62 -5.77 -9.64
C THR A 71 -5.19 -6.14 -9.29
N LEU A 72 -4.26 -5.83 -10.18
CA LEU A 72 -2.82 -5.99 -9.95
C LEU A 72 -2.22 -4.65 -9.62
N ALA A 73 -1.34 -4.61 -8.62
CA ALA A 73 -0.63 -3.41 -8.20
C ALA A 73 0.87 -3.66 -8.29
N THR A 74 1.60 -2.65 -8.73
CA THR A 74 3.06 -2.70 -8.85
C THR A 74 3.66 -1.46 -8.20
N LEU A 75 4.69 -1.64 -7.39
CA LEU A 75 5.39 -0.53 -6.74
C LEU A 75 6.19 0.25 -7.78
N THR A 76 6.12 1.58 -7.71
CA THR A 76 6.97 2.45 -8.52
C THR A 76 8.25 2.78 -7.75
N SER A 77 9.25 3.37 -8.44
CA SER A 77 10.45 3.86 -7.77
C SER A 77 10.12 4.90 -6.71
N ARG A 78 9.17 5.80 -7.01
CA ARG A 78 8.70 6.79 -6.04
C ARG A 78 8.04 6.12 -4.84
N GLY A 79 7.23 5.08 -5.08
CA GLY A 79 6.62 4.29 -4.00
C GLY A 79 7.66 3.61 -3.12
N ALA A 80 8.72 3.07 -3.73
CA ALA A 80 9.82 2.48 -2.97
C ALA A 80 10.53 3.52 -2.10
N ASP A 81 10.72 4.72 -2.60
CA ASP A 81 11.33 5.80 -1.81
C ASP A 81 10.47 6.17 -0.61
N VAL A 82 9.15 6.22 -0.79
CA VAL A 82 8.23 6.49 0.32
C VAL A 82 8.22 5.33 1.32
N ALA A 83 8.20 4.09 0.83
CA ALA A 83 8.21 2.90 1.69
C ALA A 83 9.46 2.80 2.55
N THR A 84 10.60 3.30 2.07
CA THR A 84 11.87 3.23 2.78
C THR A 84 12.22 4.52 3.53
N GLY A 85 11.37 5.53 3.47
CA GLY A 85 11.57 6.80 4.17
C GLY A 85 12.45 7.80 3.46
N ARG A 86 12.88 7.51 2.22
CA ARG A 86 13.68 8.44 1.42
C ARG A 86 12.86 9.63 0.91
N ALA A 87 11.55 9.45 0.80
CA ALA A 87 10.62 10.51 0.43
C ALA A 87 9.41 10.43 1.33
N THR A 88 8.66 11.52 1.44
CA THR A 88 7.41 11.56 2.20
C THR A 88 6.34 12.22 1.35
N VAL A 89 5.10 11.73 1.50
CA VAL A 89 3.95 12.35 0.85
C VAL A 89 2.82 12.48 1.87
N PRO A 90 2.02 13.54 1.80
CA PRO A 90 0.82 13.62 2.62
C PRO A 90 -0.10 12.44 2.32
N GLY A 91 -0.69 11.85 3.36
CA GLY A 91 -1.62 10.74 3.21
C GLY A 91 -1.00 9.36 3.35
N VAL A 92 0.33 9.28 3.46
CA VAL A 92 1.03 8.02 3.78
C VAL A 92 1.87 8.24 5.03
N LYS A 93 1.72 7.35 6.00
CA LYS A 93 2.49 7.42 7.24
C LYS A 93 3.98 7.21 6.94
N ARG A 94 4.84 7.93 7.64
CA ARG A 94 6.28 7.72 7.55
C ARG A 94 6.64 6.37 8.15
N PRO A 95 7.54 5.59 7.52
CA PRO A 95 8.03 4.36 8.14
C PRO A 95 8.72 4.66 9.46
N GLN A 96 8.53 3.77 10.43
CA GLN A 96 9.17 3.89 11.74
C GLN A 96 10.37 2.95 11.79
N PRO A 97 11.46 3.34 12.47
CA PRO A 97 12.56 2.41 12.69
C PRO A 97 12.08 1.24 13.55
N ALA A 98 12.76 0.10 13.41
CA ALA A 98 12.47 -1.05 14.25
C ALA A 98 12.77 -0.71 15.72
N PRO A 99 11.97 -1.20 16.68
CA PRO A 99 12.24 -0.97 18.09
C PRO A 99 13.53 -1.65 18.56
#